data_ff45aaaa6ddbcc4e0d032b735298cdb8
#
_entry.id   ff45aaaa6ddbcc4e0d032b735298cdb8
#
_cell.length_a   1.000
_cell.length_b   1.000
_cell.length_c   1.000
_cell.angle_alpha   90.00
_cell.angle_beta   90.00
_cell.angle_gamma   90.00
#
_symmetry.space_group_name_H-M   'P 1'
#
loop_
_entity.id
_entity.type
_entity.pdbx_description
1 polymer ?
#
loop_
_entity_poly.entity_id
_entity_poly.type
_entity_poly.pdbx_seq_one_letter_code
_entity_poly.pdbx_strand_id
1 'polypeptide(L)'
;NCEVKGIKRNRNSLEGLETTRGFIKTNKIGVVAAGHSSVIANMAGIRLPLESKPLQALVSEPIKPIIDTVIMSNAVHAYISQSDKGELVIGAGTDDYVSYSQKGTHNIVEGTLKAILELYPIFSRMRMLRQWGGIVDICPDASPIISKTSIKGLYFNCGWGTGGFKATPGSGNLFAHTIANDEPHKLNAAFNLNRFV
;
A
#
# COMPACT_ATOMS: atom_id res chain seq x y z
N ASN A 1 6.92 15.85 -8.83
CA ASN A 1 5.84 16.55 -8.13
C ASN A 1 4.75 16.98 -9.13
N CYS A 2 3.69 16.17 -9.25
CA CYS A 2 2.50 16.46 -10.03
C CYS A 2 1.32 15.77 -9.35
N GLU A 3 0.50 16.54 -8.65
CA GLU A 3 -0.64 16.01 -7.90
C GLU A 3 -1.88 15.97 -8.80
N VAL A 4 -2.64 14.87 -8.73
CA VAL A 4 -3.96 14.77 -9.38
C VAL A 4 -4.98 15.51 -8.52
N LYS A 5 -5.67 16.48 -9.13
CA LYS A 5 -6.70 17.30 -8.49
C LYS A 5 -8.12 16.89 -8.87
N GLY A 6 -8.28 16.22 -10.01
CA GLY A 6 -9.58 15.77 -10.49
C GLY A 6 -9.48 14.83 -11.69
N ILE A 7 -10.56 14.09 -11.91
CA ILE A 7 -10.75 13.24 -13.09
C ILE A 7 -11.87 13.86 -13.93
N LYS A 8 -11.55 14.24 -15.16
CA LYS A 8 -12.53 14.71 -16.12
C LYS A 8 -13.09 13.55 -16.90
N ARG A 9 -14.41 13.47 -16.95
CA ARG A 9 -15.15 12.43 -17.68
C ARG A 9 -16.44 12.96 -18.29
N ASN A 10 -16.87 12.35 -19.37
CA ASN A 10 -18.18 12.56 -19.97
C ASN A 10 -19.01 11.28 -19.76
N ARG A 11 -20.12 11.40 -18.99
CA ARG A 11 -20.96 10.26 -18.57
C ARG A 11 -20.12 9.03 -18.15
N ASN A 12 -19.78 8.14 -19.10
CA ASN A 12 -19.12 6.86 -18.85
C ASN A 12 -17.73 6.72 -19.49
N SER A 13 -17.13 7.81 -19.99
CA SER A 13 -15.80 7.78 -20.61
C SER A 13 -14.89 8.85 -20.05
N LEU A 14 -13.59 8.57 -20.00
CA LEU A 14 -12.58 9.50 -19.54
C LEU A 14 -12.23 10.54 -20.62
N GLU A 15 -11.96 11.77 -20.17
CA GLU A 15 -11.42 12.86 -20.98
C GLU A 15 -10.00 13.21 -20.57
N GLY A 16 -9.64 13.03 -19.30
CA GLY A 16 -8.31 13.29 -18.79
C GLY A 16 -8.25 13.55 -17.29
N LEU A 17 -7.09 14.04 -16.87
CA LEU A 17 -6.75 14.38 -15.49
C LEU A 17 -6.49 15.88 -15.32
N GLU A 18 -7.05 16.48 -14.28
CA GLU A 18 -6.63 17.77 -13.77
C GLU A 18 -5.48 17.56 -12.78
N THR A 19 -4.39 18.28 -12.99
CA THR A 19 -3.20 18.17 -12.14
C THR A 19 -2.69 19.55 -11.74
N THR A 20 -1.79 19.59 -10.74
CA THR A 20 -1.07 20.81 -10.35
C THR A 20 -0.18 21.38 -11.47
N ARG A 21 0.03 20.62 -12.56
CA ARG A 21 0.84 21.03 -13.72
C ARG A 21 0.03 21.22 -14.98
N GLY A 22 -1.31 21.27 -14.87
CA GLY A 22 -2.22 21.44 -15.99
C GLY A 22 -3.03 20.18 -16.29
N PHE A 23 -3.80 20.26 -17.37
CA PHE A 23 -4.67 19.17 -17.82
C PHE A 23 -3.92 18.19 -18.70
N ILE A 24 -4.06 16.88 -18.38
CA ILE A 24 -3.53 15.78 -19.19
C ILE A 24 -4.69 15.10 -19.89
N LYS A 25 -4.79 15.28 -21.20
CA LYS A 25 -5.82 14.61 -22.01
C LYS A 25 -5.45 13.14 -22.21
N THR A 26 -6.33 12.25 -21.77
CA THR A 26 -6.18 10.80 -21.92
C THR A 26 -7.52 10.10 -21.82
N ASN A 27 -7.66 8.97 -22.50
CA ASN A 27 -8.83 8.10 -22.42
C ASN A 27 -8.58 6.82 -21.61
N LYS A 28 -7.36 6.64 -21.06
CA LYS A 28 -7.02 5.52 -20.17
C LYS A 28 -6.24 6.04 -18.97
N ILE A 29 -6.68 5.63 -17.76
CA ILE A 29 -6.05 5.98 -16.49
C ILE A 29 -5.92 4.70 -15.66
N GLY A 30 -4.69 4.34 -15.28
CA GLY A 30 -4.40 3.29 -14.30
C GLY A 30 -4.06 3.91 -12.96
N VAL A 31 -4.85 3.61 -11.92
CA VAL A 31 -4.63 4.12 -10.56
C VAL A 31 -3.89 3.08 -9.74
N VAL A 32 -2.70 3.46 -9.24
CA VAL A 32 -1.81 2.64 -8.40
C VAL A 32 -1.32 3.47 -7.21
N ALA A 33 -2.27 3.98 -6.42
CA ALA A 33 -2.01 4.99 -5.40
C ALA A 33 -2.10 4.46 -3.96
N ALA A 34 -2.09 3.12 -3.77
CA ALA A 34 -2.15 2.45 -2.47
C ALA A 34 -3.21 3.09 -1.56
N GLY A 35 -2.86 3.51 -0.34
CA GLY A 35 -3.78 4.12 0.62
C GLY A 35 -4.54 5.35 0.13
N HIS A 36 -4.09 6.00 -0.95
CA HIS A 36 -4.80 7.15 -1.56
C HIS A 36 -5.71 6.76 -2.73
N SER A 37 -5.82 5.47 -3.05
CA SER A 37 -6.67 5.00 -4.17
C SER A 37 -8.14 5.37 -3.99
N SER A 38 -8.67 5.33 -2.76
CA SER A 38 -10.04 5.75 -2.46
C SER A 38 -10.27 7.24 -2.70
N VAL A 39 -9.27 8.09 -2.43
CA VAL A 39 -9.35 9.54 -2.69
C VAL A 39 -9.48 9.79 -4.20
N ILE A 40 -8.64 9.12 -5.01
CA ILE A 40 -8.68 9.26 -6.47
C ILE A 40 -9.97 8.65 -7.05
N ALA A 41 -10.43 7.52 -6.52
CA ALA A 41 -11.68 6.90 -6.94
C ALA A 41 -12.89 7.83 -6.72
N ASN A 42 -12.92 8.52 -5.57
CA ASN A 42 -13.97 9.49 -5.26
C ASN A 42 -14.01 10.67 -6.25
N MET A 43 -12.86 11.09 -6.81
CA MET A 43 -12.82 12.11 -7.87
C MET A 43 -13.55 11.67 -9.15
N ALA A 44 -13.64 10.36 -9.38
CA ALA A 44 -14.40 9.77 -10.48
C ALA A 44 -15.83 9.36 -10.09
N GLY A 45 -16.24 9.56 -8.82
CA GLY A 45 -17.55 9.12 -8.31
C GLY A 45 -17.62 7.62 -8.06
N ILE A 46 -16.49 6.94 -7.87
CA ILE A 46 -16.41 5.51 -7.51
C ILE A 46 -16.06 5.39 -6.02
N ARG A 47 -16.80 4.56 -5.30
CA ARG A 47 -16.46 4.17 -3.94
C ARG A 47 -15.73 2.83 -3.95
N LEU A 48 -14.50 2.82 -3.46
CA LEU A 48 -13.75 1.58 -3.22
C LEU A 48 -14.02 1.08 -1.80
N PRO A 49 -14.14 -0.24 -1.60
CA PRO A 49 -14.33 -0.84 -0.28
C PRO A 49 -12.99 -0.98 0.46
N LEU A 50 -12.21 0.10 0.52
CA LEU A 50 -10.89 0.11 1.11
C LEU A 50 -10.87 0.93 2.40
N GLU A 51 -10.16 0.42 3.40
CA GLU A 51 -9.76 1.18 4.59
C GLU A 51 -8.29 1.58 4.48
N SER A 52 -8.01 2.87 4.66
CA SER A 52 -6.65 3.39 4.68
C SER A 52 -6.22 3.59 6.13
N LYS A 53 -5.18 2.86 6.55
CA LYS A 53 -4.68 2.85 7.94
C LYS A 53 -3.19 3.21 7.99
N PRO A 54 -2.71 3.86 9.04
CA PRO A 54 -1.28 4.05 9.26
C PRO A 54 -0.59 2.71 9.50
N LEU A 55 0.48 2.44 8.74
CA LEU A 55 1.38 1.32 8.92
C LEU A 55 2.73 1.85 9.36
N GLN A 56 3.23 1.38 10.49
CA GLN A 56 4.38 1.99 11.15
C GLN A 56 5.60 1.08 11.11
N ALA A 57 6.77 1.71 10.99
CA ALA A 57 8.06 1.06 11.05
C ALA A 57 9.05 1.87 11.88
N LEU A 58 10.07 1.18 12.38
CA LEU A 58 11.11 1.69 13.26
C LEU A 58 12.48 1.43 12.66
N VAL A 59 13.45 2.27 12.95
CA VAL A 59 14.85 2.03 12.63
C VAL A 59 15.73 2.26 13.84
N SER A 60 16.68 1.34 14.04
CA SER A 60 17.64 1.41 15.14
C SER A 60 18.91 2.20 14.79
N GLU A 61 19.75 2.45 15.78
CA GLU A 61 21.15 2.73 15.55
C GLU A 61 21.83 1.56 14.82
N PRO A 62 22.91 1.82 14.05
CA PRO A 62 23.66 0.76 13.37
C PRO A 62 24.40 -0.12 14.36
N ILE A 63 24.36 -1.42 14.12
CA ILE A 63 25.09 -2.44 14.86
C ILE A 63 25.90 -3.31 13.88
N LYS A 64 26.77 -4.16 14.39
CA LYS A 64 27.48 -5.13 13.54
C LYS A 64 26.50 -6.02 12.78
N PRO A 65 26.80 -6.42 11.53
CA PRO A 65 25.96 -7.34 10.77
C PRO A 65 25.76 -8.66 11.51
N ILE A 66 24.49 -9.00 11.76
CA ILE A 66 24.08 -10.24 12.46
C ILE A 66 22.82 -10.85 11.84
N ILE A 67 22.14 -10.12 10.96
CA ILE A 67 20.96 -10.59 10.23
C ILE A 67 21.22 -10.35 8.74
N ASP A 68 21.29 -11.41 7.96
CA ASP A 68 21.55 -11.39 6.53
C ASP A 68 20.29 -11.60 5.69
N THR A 69 19.15 -11.82 6.33
CA THR A 69 17.86 -12.04 5.69
C THR A 69 16.73 -11.31 6.40
N VAL A 70 15.61 -11.11 5.72
CA VAL A 70 14.39 -10.59 6.35
C VAL A 70 13.70 -11.71 7.11
N ILE A 71 13.45 -11.51 8.40
CA ILE A 71 12.74 -12.45 9.24
C ILE A 71 11.38 -11.87 9.57
N MET A 72 10.32 -12.63 9.30
CA MET A 72 8.94 -12.27 9.60
C MET A 72 8.30 -13.36 10.46
N SER A 73 7.69 -12.95 11.57
CA SER A 73 6.94 -13.84 12.45
C SER A 73 5.45 -13.49 12.38
N ASN A 74 4.64 -14.46 11.95
CA ASN A 74 3.18 -14.31 11.98
C ASN A 74 2.62 -14.53 13.41
N ALA A 75 3.36 -15.18 14.29
CA ALA A 75 2.93 -15.42 15.67
C ALA A 75 2.90 -14.13 16.49
N VAL A 76 3.88 -13.26 16.30
CA VAL A 76 4.00 -11.98 17.00
C VAL A 76 3.75 -10.76 16.10
N HIS A 77 3.38 -11.00 14.83
CA HIS A 77 3.07 -9.97 13.84
C HIS A 77 4.14 -8.89 13.68
N ALA A 78 5.41 -9.32 13.66
CA ALA A 78 6.54 -8.41 13.49
C ALA A 78 7.54 -8.95 12.47
N TYR A 79 8.22 -8.02 11.78
CA TYR A 79 9.37 -8.34 10.96
C TYR A 79 10.61 -7.57 11.40
N ILE A 80 11.77 -8.12 11.10
CA ILE A 80 13.05 -7.49 11.29
C ILE A 80 13.96 -7.78 10.09
N SER A 81 14.69 -6.78 9.67
CA SER A 81 15.78 -6.88 8.68
C SER A 81 16.90 -5.97 9.08
N GLN A 82 18.11 -6.23 8.58
CA GLN A 82 19.25 -5.35 8.79
C GLN A 82 19.67 -4.72 7.46
N SER A 83 19.95 -3.42 7.48
CA SER A 83 20.46 -2.70 6.32
C SER A 83 21.96 -2.96 6.12
N ASP A 84 22.48 -2.65 4.93
CA ASP A 84 23.90 -2.75 4.63
C ASP A 84 24.78 -1.85 5.53
N LYS A 85 24.17 -0.82 6.13
CA LYS A 85 24.84 0.10 7.06
C LYS A 85 24.75 -0.35 8.52
N GLY A 86 24.01 -1.41 8.79
CA GLY A 86 23.89 -2.02 10.12
C GLY A 86 22.64 -1.67 10.90
N GLU A 87 21.79 -0.72 10.45
CA GLU A 87 20.54 -0.41 11.13
C GLU A 87 19.54 -1.57 11.02
N LEU A 88 18.85 -1.87 12.09
CA LEU A 88 17.68 -2.77 12.06
C LEU A 88 16.44 -1.98 11.63
N VAL A 89 15.74 -2.49 10.65
CA VAL A 89 14.41 -2.03 10.24
C VAL A 89 13.39 -2.99 10.81
N ILE A 90 12.50 -2.47 11.63
CA ILE A 90 11.53 -3.24 12.41
C ILE A 90 10.13 -2.74 12.08
N GLY A 91 9.19 -3.64 11.84
CA GLY A 91 7.77 -3.36 11.59
C GLY A 91 6.93 -4.63 11.70
N ALA A 92 5.68 -4.66 11.34
CA ALA A 92 4.87 -3.53 10.95
C ALA A 92 3.56 -3.58 11.75
N GLY A 93 3.39 -2.63 12.62
CA GLY A 93 2.11 -2.44 13.32
C GLY A 93 1.23 -1.46 12.56
N THR A 94 -0.07 -1.73 12.51
CA THR A 94 -1.09 -0.82 11.98
C THR A 94 -1.94 -0.29 13.11
N ASP A 95 -2.33 0.99 13.05
CA ASP A 95 -3.38 1.51 13.90
C ASP A 95 -4.74 0.93 13.51
N ASP A 96 -5.64 0.75 14.46
CA ASP A 96 -6.97 0.15 14.23
C ASP A 96 -8.01 1.13 13.67
N TYR A 97 -7.62 2.37 13.37
CA TYR A 97 -8.50 3.39 12.86
C TYR A 97 -8.10 3.86 11.46
N VAL A 98 -9.09 4.26 10.68
CA VAL A 98 -8.88 4.85 9.34
C VAL A 98 -8.26 6.24 9.49
N SER A 99 -7.10 6.45 8.88
CA SER A 99 -6.41 7.73 8.91
C SER A 99 -5.37 7.84 7.80
N TYR A 100 -5.10 9.06 7.38
CA TYR A 100 -3.97 9.42 6.50
C TYR A 100 -2.80 10.03 7.27
N SER A 101 -2.78 9.92 8.58
CA SER A 101 -1.66 10.36 9.41
C SER A 101 -0.43 9.51 9.13
N GLN A 102 0.70 10.15 8.86
CA GLN A 102 2.01 9.49 8.76
C GLN A 102 2.81 9.57 10.06
N LYS A 103 2.14 9.97 11.14
CA LYS A 103 2.72 9.99 12.49
C LYS A 103 2.55 8.62 13.13
N GLY A 104 3.58 8.20 13.85
CA GLY A 104 3.50 6.99 14.64
C GLY A 104 2.71 7.19 15.93
N THR A 105 2.18 6.11 16.48
CA THR A 105 1.53 6.05 17.78
C THR A 105 2.36 5.26 18.78
N HIS A 106 2.29 5.64 20.04
CA HIS A 106 3.08 5.01 21.10
C HIS A 106 2.74 3.52 21.26
N ASN A 107 1.46 3.18 21.21
CA ASN A 107 0.99 1.81 21.36
C ASN A 107 1.58 0.85 20.32
N ILE A 108 1.67 1.31 19.06
CA ILE A 108 2.26 0.51 17.98
C ILE A 108 3.77 0.35 18.18
N VAL A 109 4.47 1.40 18.60
CA VAL A 109 5.90 1.30 18.95
C VAL A 109 6.13 0.26 20.03
N GLU A 110 5.40 0.40 21.15
CA GLU A 110 5.53 -0.50 22.29
C GLU A 110 5.22 -1.95 21.92
N GLY A 111 4.10 -2.19 21.21
CA GLY A 111 3.72 -3.53 20.78
C GLY A 111 4.75 -4.15 19.83
N THR A 112 5.24 -3.39 18.87
CA THR A 112 6.26 -3.87 17.90
C THR A 112 7.59 -4.19 18.60
N LEU A 113 8.04 -3.32 19.52
CA LEU A 113 9.26 -3.56 20.28
C LEU A 113 9.13 -4.76 21.23
N LYS A 114 8.01 -4.93 21.92
CA LYS A 114 7.74 -6.13 22.71
C LYS A 114 7.84 -7.40 21.89
N ALA A 115 7.20 -7.43 20.72
CA ALA A 115 7.25 -8.58 19.81
C ALA A 115 8.67 -8.92 19.36
N ILE A 116 9.47 -7.90 19.03
CA ILE A 116 10.86 -8.12 18.62
C ILE A 116 11.74 -8.56 19.78
N LEU A 117 11.55 -8.03 20.98
CA LEU A 117 12.33 -8.44 22.15
C LEU A 117 11.98 -9.84 22.64
N GLU A 118 10.75 -10.30 22.41
CA GLU A 118 10.36 -11.69 22.65
C GLU A 118 11.14 -12.66 21.74
N LEU A 119 11.30 -12.31 20.45
CA LEU A 119 12.07 -13.10 19.49
C LEU A 119 13.58 -12.96 19.66
N TYR A 120 14.05 -11.77 19.98
CA TYR A 120 15.47 -11.39 20.01
C TYR A 120 15.81 -10.56 21.24
N PRO A 121 15.91 -11.16 22.43
CA PRO A 121 16.25 -10.45 23.69
C PRO A 121 17.59 -9.70 23.63
N ILE A 122 18.49 -10.11 22.73
CA ILE A 122 19.79 -9.49 22.52
C ILE A 122 19.69 -8.00 22.13
N PHE A 123 18.56 -7.58 21.55
CA PHE A 123 18.34 -6.19 21.12
C PHE A 123 17.81 -5.28 22.23
N SER A 124 17.66 -5.76 23.48
CA SER A 124 17.09 -4.99 24.58
C SER A 124 17.84 -3.69 24.94
N ARG A 125 19.10 -3.57 24.57
CA ARG A 125 19.92 -2.38 24.84
C ARG A 125 20.09 -1.47 23.63
N MET A 126 19.49 -1.80 22.50
CA MET A 126 19.60 -1.04 21.26
C MET A 126 18.78 0.23 21.33
N ARG A 127 19.29 1.30 20.72
CA ARG A 127 18.58 2.58 20.64
C ARG A 127 17.81 2.68 19.34
N MET A 128 16.59 3.16 19.45
CA MET A 128 15.78 3.50 18.27
C MET A 128 16.12 4.92 17.82
N LEU A 129 16.38 5.10 16.52
CA LEU A 129 16.67 6.41 15.94
C LEU A 129 15.45 7.10 15.42
N ARG A 130 14.54 6.36 14.76
CA ARG A 130 13.40 6.93 14.10
C ARG A 130 12.24 5.95 14.02
N GLN A 131 11.06 6.55 13.99
CA GLN A 131 9.80 5.94 13.63
C GLN A 131 9.19 6.71 12.47
N TRP A 132 8.50 6.03 11.57
CA TRP A 132 7.68 6.63 10.53
C TRP A 132 6.44 5.81 10.26
N GLY A 133 5.43 6.44 9.63
CA GLY A 133 4.23 5.77 9.16
C GLY A 133 4.04 5.96 7.65
N GLY A 134 3.57 4.92 6.99
CA GLY A 134 3.00 4.97 5.65
C GLY A 134 1.51 4.70 5.70
N ILE A 135 0.81 4.87 4.60
CA ILE A 135 -0.62 4.58 4.52
C ILE A 135 -0.82 3.28 3.74
N VAL A 136 -1.32 2.26 4.43
CA VAL A 136 -1.68 0.98 3.83
C VAL A 136 -3.15 0.98 3.44
N ASP A 137 -3.48 0.33 2.32
CA ASP A 137 -4.84 0.13 1.81
C ASP A 137 -5.30 -1.31 2.10
N ILE A 138 -6.30 -1.45 2.93
CA ILE A 138 -6.79 -2.75 3.37
C ILE A 138 -8.14 -3.04 2.73
N CYS A 139 -8.22 -4.17 2.03
CA CYS A 139 -9.44 -4.70 1.46
C CYS A 139 -10.16 -5.58 2.50
N PRO A 140 -11.50 -5.59 2.57
CA PRO A 140 -12.24 -6.37 3.56
C PRO A 140 -11.96 -7.88 3.53
N ASP A 141 -11.68 -8.40 2.33
CA ASP A 141 -11.35 -9.81 2.10
C ASP A 141 -9.83 -10.10 2.05
N ALA A 142 -9.01 -9.13 2.48
CA ALA A 142 -7.55 -9.19 2.44
C ALA A 142 -6.96 -9.52 1.05
N SER A 143 -7.71 -9.29 -0.02
CA SER A 143 -7.29 -9.54 -1.40
C SER A 143 -7.26 -8.26 -2.22
N PRO A 144 -6.30 -8.09 -3.13
CA PRO A 144 -6.16 -6.85 -3.91
C PRO A 144 -7.30 -6.66 -4.90
N ILE A 145 -7.42 -5.45 -5.42
CA ILE A 145 -8.26 -5.09 -6.54
C ILE A 145 -7.37 -4.83 -7.75
N ILE A 146 -7.47 -5.67 -8.79
CA ILE A 146 -6.86 -5.46 -10.10
C ILE A 146 -7.98 -5.49 -11.12
N SER A 147 -8.56 -4.34 -11.43
CA SER A 147 -9.85 -4.28 -12.10
C SER A 147 -9.99 -3.09 -13.03
N LYS A 148 -10.77 -3.28 -14.08
CA LYS A 148 -11.46 -2.18 -14.75
C LYS A 148 -12.69 -1.76 -13.94
N THR A 149 -13.22 -0.59 -14.25
CA THR A 149 -14.41 -0.04 -13.59
C THR A 149 -15.59 0.07 -14.56
N SER A 150 -16.73 0.53 -14.06
CA SER A 150 -17.87 0.91 -14.90
C SER A 150 -17.60 2.13 -15.80
N ILE A 151 -16.55 2.90 -15.50
CA ILE A 151 -16.11 4.03 -16.32
C ILE A 151 -15.07 3.52 -17.31
N LYS A 152 -15.41 3.56 -18.60
CA LYS A 152 -14.50 3.11 -19.68
C LYS A 152 -13.16 3.83 -19.61
N GLY A 153 -12.09 3.06 -19.54
CA GLY A 153 -10.73 3.57 -19.49
C GLY A 153 -10.18 3.85 -18.08
N LEU A 154 -10.97 3.63 -17.01
CA LEU A 154 -10.49 3.78 -15.63
C LEU A 154 -10.25 2.41 -14.99
N TYR A 155 -9.02 2.21 -14.50
CA TYR A 155 -8.55 0.95 -13.93
C TYR A 155 -7.90 1.17 -12.57
N PHE A 156 -8.01 0.17 -11.67
CA PHE A 156 -7.38 0.20 -10.34
C PHE A 156 -6.50 -1.04 -10.12
N ASN A 157 -5.33 -0.81 -9.50
CA ASN A 157 -4.50 -1.82 -8.88
C ASN A 157 -4.16 -1.35 -7.47
N CYS A 158 -4.88 -1.83 -6.46
CA CYS A 158 -4.84 -1.34 -5.08
C CYS A 158 -5.36 -2.41 -4.10
N GLY A 159 -5.44 -2.07 -2.81
CA GLY A 159 -5.94 -2.98 -1.78
C GLY A 159 -4.98 -4.10 -1.40
N TRP A 160 -3.68 -3.89 -1.59
CA TRP A 160 -2.64 -4.90 -1.35
C TRP A 160 -2.29 -5.11 0.12
N GLY A 161 -2.73 -4.22 0.99
CA GLY A 161 -2.33 -4.27 2.38
C GLY A 161 -0.81 -4.30 2.54
N THR A 162 -0.31 -5.17 3.40
CA THR A 162 1.13 -5.36 3.64
C THR A 162 1.81 -6.28 2.60
N GLY A 163 1.06 -6.81 1.64
CA GLY A 163 1.54 -7.79 0.64
C GLY A 163 2.09 -7.20 -0.66
N GLY A 164 1.92 -5.89 -0.89
CA GLY A 164 2.09 -5.27 -2.20
C GLY A 164 3.50 -5.29 -2.76
N PHE A 165 4.52 -5.07 -1.94
CA PHE A 165 5.91 -4.97 -2.42
C PHE A 165 6.36 -6.21 -3.20
N LYS A 166 6.23 -7.40 -2.61
CA LYS A 166 6.62 -8.65 -3.25
C LYS A 166 5.78 -9.03 -4.47
N ALA A 167 4.55 -8.51 -4.54
CA ALA A 167 3.63 -8.77 -5.65
C ALA A 167 3.82 -7.81 -6.84
N THR A 168 4.62 -6.75 -6.69
CA THR A 168 4.77 -5.68 -7.68
C THR A 168 5.04 -6.16 -9.11
N PRO A 169 6.02 -7.07 -9.38
CA PRO A 169 6.29 -7.50 -10.75
C PRO A 169 5.10 -8.23 -11.38
N GLY A 170 4.51 -9.18 -10.65
CA GLY A 170 3.36 -9.95 -11.13
C GLY A 170 2.12 -9.09 -11.33
N SER A 171 1.77 -8.30 -10.32
CA SER A 171 0.59 -7.42 -10.39
C SER A 171 0.72 -6.36 -11.46
N GLY A 172 1.93 -5.81 -11.65
CA GLY A 172 2.21 -4.84 -12.71
C GLY A 172 1.97 -5.41 -14.10
N ASN A 173 2.43 -6.64 -14.35
CA ASN A 173 2.19 -7.33 -15.61
C ASN A 173 0.69 -7.58 -15.85
N LEU A 174 -0.01 -8.13 -14.86
CA LEU A 174 -1.45 -8.39 -14.96
C LEU A 174 -2.26 -7.11 -15.18
N PHE A 175 -1.86 -6.04 -14.52
CA PHE A 175 -2.50 -4.73 -14.66
C PHE A 175 -2.25 -4.11 -16.03
N ALA A 176 -1.01 -4.20 -16.54
CA ALA A 176 -0.67 -3.76 -17.89
C ALA A 176 -1.49 -4.50 -18.94
N HIS A 177 -1.64 -5.83 -18.80
CA HIS A 177 -2.51 -6.64 -19.67
C HIS A 177 -3.96 -6.14 -19.63
N THR A 178 -4.49 -5.90 -18.41
CA THR A 178 -5.87 -5.44 -18.22
C THR A 178 -6.12 -4.09 -18.89
N ILE A 179 -5.18 -3.14 -18.79
CA ILE A 179 -5.27 -1.83 -19.43
C ILE A 179 -5.16 -1.93 -20.96
N ALA A 180 -4.24 -2.75 -21.45
CA ALA A 180 -4.00 -2.88 -22.89
C ALA A 180 -5.22 -3.46 -23.61
N ASN A 181 -5.77 -4.56 -23.08
CA ASN A 181 -6.83 -5.34 -23.72
C ASN A 181 -8.25 -4.92 -23.29
N ASP A 182 -8.39 -4.05 -22.28
CA ASP A 182 -9.67 -3.71 -21.61
C ASP A 182 -10.38 -4.95 -21.03
N GLU A 183 -9.62 -6.00 -20.71
CA GLU A 183 -10.10 -7.26 -20.15
C GLU A 183 -9.14 -7.78 -19.07
N PRO A 184 -9.64 -8.40 -17.99
CA PRO A 184 -8.79 -8.99 -16.98
C PRO A 184 -8.01 -10.19 -17.57
N HIS A 185 -6.76 -10.36 -17.15
CA HIS A 185 -6.03 -11.59 -17.39
C HIS A 185 -6.66 -12.72 -16.54
N LYS A 186 -6.57 -13.98 -16.99
CA LYS A 186 -7.14 -15.14 -16.28
C LYS A 186 -6.72 -15.26 -14.81
N LEU A 187 -5.48 -14.83 -14.47
CA LEU A 187 -4.96 -14.89 -13.10
C LEU A 187 -5.50 -13.79 -12.20
N ASN A 188 -6.00 -12.67 -12.74
CA ASN A 188 -6.58 -11.59 -11.93
C ASN A 188 -8.09 -11.43 -12.12
N ALA A 189 -8.74 -12.32 -12.83
CA ALA A 189 -10.19 -12.26 -13.06
C ALA A 189 -11.01 -12.29 -11.75
N ALA A 190 -10.54 -13.01 -10.73
CA ALA A 190 -11.15 -13.06 -9.42
C ALA A 190 -10.98 -11.77 -8.60
N PHE A 191 -9.96 -10.94 -8.90
CA PHE A 191 -9.64 -9.71 -8.17
C PHE A 191 -10.35 -8.47 -8.71
N ASN A 192 -11.51 -8.66 -9.33
CA ASN A 192 -12.30 -7.57 -9.87
C ASN A 192 -13.05 -6.81 -8.75
N LEU A 193 -13.38 -5.54 -9.02
CA LEU A 193 -14.10 -4.68 -8.07
C LEU A 193 -15.55 -5.16 -7.82
N ASN A 194 -16.17 -5.80 -8.82
CA ASN A 194 -17.57 -6.24 -8.74
C ASN A 194 -17.77 -7.40 -7.75
N ARG A 195 -16.72 -8.00 -7.22
CA ARG A 195 -16.86 -9.04 -6.17
C ARG A 195 -17.42 -8.52 -4.85
N PHE A 196 -17.52 -7.19 -4.72
CA PHE A 196 -18.07 -6.52 -3.53
C PHE A 196 -19.48 -5.95 -3.75
N VAL A 197 -20.12 -6.29 -4.85
CA VAL A 197 -21.48 -5.81 -5.20
C VAL A 197 -22.49 -6.93 -5.02
#